data_3e639a0527b0fc7a466a7f422e7b5ab3
#
_entry.id   3e639a0527b0fc7a466a7f422e7b5ab3
#
_cell.length_a   1.000
_cell.length_b   1.000
_cell.length_c   1.000
_cell.angle_alpha   90.00
_cell.angle_beta   90.00
_cell.angle_gamma   90.00
#
_symmetry.space_group_name_H-M   'P 1'
#
loop_
_entity.id
_entity.type
_entity.pdbx_description
1 polymer ?
#
loop_
_entity_poly.entity_id
_entity_poly.type
_entity_poly.pdbx_seq_one_letter_code
_entity_poly.pdbx_strand_id
1 'polypeptide(L)'
;SDKKEENAMEKNLTTGSVFKNVILFSLPYLLSYFLQTLYGMADLFIIGQYDGVASTTAVSVGSQIMHMITVMIVGLAMGTTVSIAQAIGADNKKQASKAVGNTIVLFMGVAIVGMALLLMLVHPIVSVMSTPAEAVNGTVTYLTICFIGIPFITAYNIISAIFRGMGDSKSPMYFIVVACIANIVLDYLFMGALKLGPAGAALGTTISQAISVLVSVIVIIKRKSVVLSKKDFKPYREVMGKILYIGIPIAVQDGLIQVAFIVITIIANQRGLNDAAAVGIVEKIISFLFL
;
A
#
# COMPACT_ATOMS: atom_id res chain seq x y z
N SER A 1 -5.26 -26.48 25.61
CA SER A 1 -4.93 -26.41 24.17
C SER A 1 -5.04 -24.97 23.66
N ASP A 2 -6.09 -24.24 24.01
CA ASP A 2 -6.32 -22.86 23.52
C ASP A 2 -5.29 -21.81 23.96
N LYS A 3 -4.71 -21.94 25.16
CA LYS A 3 -3.64 -21.01 25.64
C LYS A 3 -2.30 -21.15 24.90
N LYS A 4 -2.05 -22.29 24.22
CA LYS A 4 -0.81 -22.47 23.42
C LYS A 4 -0.97 -21.89 22.01
N GLU A 5 -2.16 -21.82 21.47
CA GLU A 5 -2.44 -21.18 20.17
C GLU A 5 -2.54 -19.64 20.30
N GLU A 6 -3.06 -19.14 21.44
CA GLU A 6 -3.14 -17.72 21.75
C GLU A 6 -1.75 -17.06 21.92
N ASN A 7 -0.76 -17.83 22.42
CA ASN A 7 0.64 -17.39 22.55
C ASN A 7 1.48 -17.51 21.27
N ALA A 8 0.95 -18.12 20.20
CA ALA A 8 1.74 -18.33 18.98
C ALA A 8 1.81 -17.09 18.08
N MET A 9 1.05 -16.03 18.35
CA MET A 9 0.98 -14.84 17.49
C MET A 9 1.62 -13.57 18.06
N GLU A 10 1.71 -13.41 19.36
CA GLU A 10 2.57 -12.39 19.97
C GLU A 10 3.97 -12.97 20.16
N LYS A 11 4.77 -12.93 19.10
CA LYS A 11 6.17 -13.29 19.22
C LYS A 11 6.83 -12.20 20.05
N ASN A 12 7.18 -12.54 21.29
CA ASN A 12 7.93 -11.63 22.15
C ASN A 12 9.31 -11.40 21.55
N LEU A 13 9.44 -10.31 20.80
CA LEU A 13 10.68 -9.92 20.11
C LEU A 13 11.70 -9.27 21.07
N THR A 14 11.32 -9.07 22.35
CA THR A 14 12.21 -8.48 23.37
C THR A 14 13.17 -9.51 23.98
N THR A 15 12.99 -10.80 23.66
CA THR A 15 13.82 -11.90 24.19
C THR A 15 14.55 -12.64 23.07
N GLY A 16 15.74 -13.17 23.38
CA GLY A 16 16.55 -13.97 22.44
C GLY A 16 17.53 -13.13 21.61
N SER A 17 18.04 -13.71 20.53
CA SER A 17 19.00 -13.03 19.64
C SER A 17 18.29 -11.98 18.79
N VAL A 18 18.69 -10.72 18.92
CA VAL A 18 18.17 -9.57 18.16
C VAL A 18 18.33 -9.83 16.65
N PHE A 19 19.49 -10.29 16.21
CA PHE A 19 19.76 -10.57 14.80
C PHE A 19 18.81 -11.61 14.21
N LYS A 20 18.58 -12.72 14.93
CA LYS A 20 17.65 -13.77 14.51
C LYS A 20 16.20 -13.25 14.45
N ASN A 21 15.79 -12.46 15.43
CA ASN A 21 14.45 -11.87 15.46
C ASN A 21 14.24 -10.89 14.29
N VAL A 22 15.23 -10.05 13.98
CA VAL A 22 15.19 -9.11 12.85
C VAL A 22 15.03 -9.88 11.54
N ILE A 23 15.87 -10.89 11.26
CA ILE A 23 15.78 -11.68 10.01
C ILE A 23 14.43 -12.37 9.88
N LEU A 24 13.97 -13.05 10.94
CA LEU A 24 12.70 -13.78 10.91
C LEU A 24 11.48 -12.85 10.75
N PHE A 25 11.58 -11.62 11.22
CA PHE A 25 10.53 -10.61 11.04
C PHE A 25 10.58 -9.97 9.64
N SER A 26 11.79 -9.70 9.13
CA SER A 26 11.99 -9.02 7.84
C SER A 26 11.61 -9.89 6.64
N LEU A 27 11.83 -11.21 6.71
CA LEU A 27 11.63 -12.11 5.58
C LEU A 27 10.16 -12.11 5.07
N PRO A 28 9.11 -12.27 5.90
CA PRO A 28 7.73 -12.13 5.46
C PRO A 28 7.38 -10.72 4.95
N TYR A 29 8.01 -9.70 5.52
CA TYR A 29 7.84 -8.32 5.10
C TYR A 29 8.40 -8.09 3.68
N LEU A 30 9.63 -8.54 3.42
CA LEU A 30 10.26 -8.51 2.10
C LEU A 30 9.41 -9.26 1.06
N LEU A 31 8.90 -10.45 1.42
CA LEU A 31 8.03 -11.22 0.53
C LEU A 31 6.73 -10.48 0.23
N SER A 32 6.15 -9.78 1.22
CA SER A 32 4.96 -8.96 1.03
C SER A 32 5.22 -7.84 0.01
N TYR A 33 6.36 -7.18 0.11
CA TYR A 33 6.74 -6.10 -0.80
C TYR A 33 7.01 -6.61 -2.22
N PHE A 34 7.69 -7.75 -2.33
CA PHE A 34 7.94 -8.42 -3.60
C PHE A 34 6.62 -8.81 -4.30
N LEU A 35 5.66 -9.39 -3.57
CA LEU A 35 4.34 -9.72 -4.10
C LEU A 35 3.57 -8.48 -4.55
N GLN A 36 3.70 -7.38 -3.82
CA GLN A 36 3.08 -6.10 -4.17
C GLN A 36 3.63 -5.55 -5.50
N THR A 37 4.94 -5.69 -5.71
CA THR A 37 5.58 -5.32 -6.98
C THR A 37 5.14 -6.24 -8.13
N LEU A 38 5.03 -7.55 -7.85
CA LEU A 38 4.61 -8.53 -8.85
C LEU A 38 3.20 -8.26 -9.39
N TYR A 39 2.22 -7.98 -8.52
CA TYR A 39 0.87 -7.75 -9.04
C TYR A 39 0.78 -6.44 -9.86
N GLY A 40 1.51 -5.39 -9.48
CA GLY A 40 1.59 -4.19 -10.31
C GLY A 40 2.24 -4.42 -11.68
N MET A 41 3.17 -5.38 -11.78
CA MET A 41 3.71 -5.81 -13.07
C MET A 41 2.71 -6.68 -13.84
N ALA A 42 1.91 -7.50 -13.16
CA ALA A 42 0.89 -8.32 -13.79
C ALA A 42 -0.19 -7.47 -14.46
N ASP A 43 -0.65 -6.38 -13.84
CA ASP A 43 -1.59 -5.43 -14.44
C ASP A 43 -1.09 -4.94 -15.81
N LEU A 44 0.19 -4.51 -15.88
CA LEU A 44 0.80 -4.03 -17.13
C LEU A 44 0.96 -5.14 -18.18
N PHE A 45 1.31 -6.33 -17.75
CA PHE A 45 1.46 -7.48 -18.64
C PHE A 45 0.11 -7.90 -19.23
N ILE A 46 -0.93 -7.98 -18.39
CA ILE A 46 -2.26 -8.41 -18.84
C ILE A 46 -2.88 -7.36 -19.76
N ILE A 47 -2.82 -6.05 -19.41
CA ILE A 47 -3.35 -5.01 -20.30
C ILE A 47 -2.64 -5.01 -21.66
N GLY A 48 -1.31 -5.25 -21.67
CA GLY A 48 -0.53 -5.34 -22.90
C GLY A 48 -0.91 -6.53 -23.80
N GLN A 49 -1.50 -7.60 -23.23
CA GLN A 49 -1.99 -8.74 -24.04
C GLN A 49 -3.35 -8.50 -24.69
N TYR A 50 -4.23 -7.76 -24.03
CA TYR A 50 -5.64 -7.64 -24.42
C TYR A 50 -6.00 -6.30 -25.03
N ASP A 51 -5.18 -5.26 -24.86
CA ASP A 51 -5.49 -3.92 -25.32
C ASP A 51 -4.25 -3.26 -25.99
N GLY A 52 -4.46 -2.12 -26.62
CA GLY A 52 -3.44 -1.42 -27.38
C GLY A 52 -2.46 -0.60 -26.53
N VAL A 53 -1.48 0.02 -27.21
CA VAL A 53 -0.42 0.83 -26.59
C VAL A 53 -0.99 1.99 -25.77
N ALA A 54 -2.06 2.64 -26.21
CA ALA A 54 -2.70 3.74 -25.51
C ALA A 54 -3.21 3.32 -24.11
N SER A 55 -3.85 2.16 -24.02
CA SER A 55 -4.36 1.61 -22.75
C SER A 55 -3.22 1.16 -21.82
N THR A 56 -2.20 0.52 -22.39
CA THR A 56 -1.00 0.15 -21.63
C THR A 56 -0.28 1.39 -21.06
N THR A 57 -0.17 2.46 -21.85
CA THR A 57 0.38 3.73 -21.40
C THR A 57 -0.48 4.37 -20.31
N ALA A 58 -1.80 4.32 -20.46
CA ALA A 58 -2.73 4.85 -19.46
C ALA A 58 -2.59 4.15 -18.10
N VAL A 59 -2.52 2.81 -18.09
CA VAL A 59 -2.30 2.02 -16.88
C VAL A 59 -0.90 2.26 -16.31
N SER A 60 0.12 2.38 -17.15
CA SER A 60 1.49 2.66 -16.71
C SER A 60 1.62 4.00 -15.99
N VAL A 61 1.10 5.08 -16.60
CA VAL A 61 1.11 6.42 -15.97
C VAL A 61 0.27 6.44 -14.70
N GLY A 62 -0.93 5.85 -14.76
CA GLY A 62 -1.82 5.79 -13.61
C GLY A 62 -1.24 5.00 -12.44
N SER A 63 -0.63 3.84 -12.69
CA SER A 63 -0.01 3.01 -11.66
C SER A 63 1.23 3.67 -11.03
N GLN A 64 2.00 4.48 -11.79
CA GLN A 64 3.11 5.24 -11.24
C GLN A 64 2.63 6.28 -10.21
N ILE A 65 1.54 7.00 -10.50
CA ILE A 65 0.90 7.93 -9.57
C ILE A 65 0.38 7.20 -8.33
N MET A 66 -0.32 6.08 -8.53
CA MET A 66 -0.85 5.26 -7.44
C MET A 66 0.27 4.67 -6.57
N HIS A 67 1.39 4.28 -7.17
CA HIS A 67 2.57 3.81 -6.44
C HIS A 67 3.11 4.91 -5.52
N MET A 68 3.28 6.13 -6.02
CA MET A 68 3.73 7.28 -5.21
C MET A 68 2.79 7.53 -4.02
N ILE A 69 1.47 7.55 -4.25
CA ILE A 69 0.47 7.74 -3.19
C ILE A 69 0.55 6.60 -2.17
N THR A 70 0.65 5.36 -2.62
CA THR A 70 0.71 4.18 -1.76
C THR A 70 1.97 4.20 -0.88
N VAL A 71 3.12 4.53 -1.44
CA VAL A 71 4.38 4.64 -0.68
C VAL A 71 4.29 5.73 0.39
N MET A 72 3.67 6.87 0.09
CA MET A 72 3.42 7.92 1.09
C MET A 72 2.46 7.44 2.21
N ILE A 73 1.42 6.68 1.87
CA ILE A 73 0.51 6.08 2.87
C ILE A 73 1.28 5.09 3.76
N VAL A 74 2.13 4.25 3.17
CA VAL A 74 2.97 3.29 3.91
C VAL A 74 3.95 4.02 4.84
N GLY A 75 4.63 5.04 4.35
CA GLY A 75 5.54 5.88 5.14
C GLY A 75 4.81 6.53 6.33
N LEU A 76 3.63 7.10 6.07
CA LEU A 76 2.81 7.68 7.13
C LEU A 76 2.36 6.62 8.15
N ALA A 77 2.01 5.40 7.70
CA ALA A 77 1.62 4.28 8.55
C ALA A 77 2.77 3.71 9.40
N MET A 78 4.04 4.01 9.07
CA MET A 78 5.18 3.65 9.93
C MET A 78 5.10 4.28 11.32
N GLY A 79 4.53 5.48 11.44
CA GLY A 79 4.25 6.09 12.74
C GLY A 79 3.34 5.23 13.62
N THR A 80 2.37 4.55 13.04
CA THR A 80 1.51 3.57 13.72
C THR A 80 2.32 2.35 14.18
N THR A 81 3.09 1.75 13.26
CA THR A 81 3.92 0.57 13.56
C THR A 81 4.84 0.84 14.75
N VAL A 82 5.55 1.96 14.74
CA VAL A 82 6.49 2.35 15.82
C VAL A 82 5.73 2.62 17.13
N SER A 83 4.62 3.36 17.08
CA SER A 83 3.85 3.71 18.28
C SER A 83 3.27 2.48 18.98
N ILE A 84 2.77 1.50 18.21
CA ILE A 84 2.24 0.25 18.75
C ILE A 84 3.38 -0.64 19.28
N ALA A 85 4.48 -0.78 18.51
CA ALA A 85 5.62 -1.58 18.91
C ALA A 85 6.24 -1.09 20.23
N GLN A 86 6.37 0.22 20.42
CA GLN A 86 6.86 0.82 21.67
C GLN A 86 5.90 0.57 22.84
N ALA A 87 4.58 0.65 22.61
CA ALA A 87 3.60 0.40 23.65
C ALA A 87 3.60 -1.08 24.08
N ILE A 88 3.71 -2.01 23.12
CA ILE A 88 3.80 -3.45 23.40
C ILE A 88 5.12 -3.80 24.08
N GLY A 89 6.24 -3.25 23.59
CA GLY A 89 7.56 -3.46 24.20
C GLY A 89 7.65 -2.94 25.65
N ALA A 90 6.84 -1.94 26.01
CA ALA A 90 6.68 -1.42 27.35
C ALA A 90 5.59 -2.15 28.19
N ASP A 91 5.03 -3.24 27.68
CA ASP A 91 3.91 -4.01 28.27
C ASP A 91 2.67 -3.13 28.60
N ASN A 92 2.48 -2.05 27.84
CA ASN A 92 1.36 -1.12 28.01
C ASN A 92 0.24 -1.40 27.01
N LYS A 93 -0.53 -2.47 27.25
CA LYS A 93 -1.64 -2.90 26.38
C LYS A 93 -2.69 -1.79 26.19
N LYS A 94 -2.96 -0.99 27.20
CA LYS A 94 -3.91 0.12 27.12
C LYS A 94 -3.46 1.21 26.14
N GLN A 95 -2.17 1.51 26.12
CA GLN A 95 -1.61 2.48 25.18
C GLN A 95 -1.57 1.90 23.76
N ALA A 96 -1.28 0.61 23.60
CA ALA A 96 -1.35 -0.08 22.32
C ALA A 96 -2.78 -0.03 21.73
N SER A 97 -3.82 -0.37 22.51
CA SER A 97 -5.22 -0.29 22.06
C SER A 97 -5.63 1.13 21.67
N LYS A 98 -5.22 2.15 22.43
CA LYS A 98 -5.45 3.55 22.06
C LYS A 98 -4.75 3.93 20.76
N ALA A 99 -3.50 3.48 20.56
CA ALA A 99 -2.77 3.74 19.32
C ALA A 99 -3.49 3.11 18.12
N VAL A 100 -3.99 1.88 18.23
CA VAL A 100 -4.77 1.22 17.18
C VAL A 100 -6.06 1.98 16.87
N GLY A 101 -6.87 2.31 17.87
CA GLY A 101 -8.13 3.04 17.67
C GLY A 101 -7.92 4.41 17.04
N ASN A 102 -6.91 5.16 17.51
CA ASN A 102 -6.56 6.47 16.94
C ASN A 102 -5.99 6.37 15.52
N THR A 103 -5.25 5.32 15.21
CA THR A 103 -4.80 5.04 13.84
C THR A 103 -5.99 4.90 12.90
N ILE A 104 -6.98 4.08 13.25
CA ILE A 104 -8.15 3.86 12.40
C ILE A 104 -8.88 5.19 12.14
N VAL A 105 -9.15 5.97 13.18
CA VAL A 105 -9.86 7.25 13.04
C VAL A 105 -9.05 8.25 12.21
N LEU A 106 -7.76 8.41 12.49
CA LEU A 106 -6.88 9.34 11.80
C LEU A 106 -6.78 9.02 10.30
N PHE A 107 -6.42 7.78 9.99
CA PHE A 107 -6.13 7.40 8.61
C PHE A 107 -7.40 7.26 7.76
N MET A 108 -8.52 6.82 8.32
CA MET A 108 -9.78 6.81 7.57
C MET A 108 -10.25 8.24 7.28
N GLY A 109 -10.04 9.19 8.20
CA GLY A 109 -10.27 10.61 7.95
C GLY A 109 -9.37 11.15 6.84
N VAL A 110 -8.06 10.88 6.91
CA VAL A 110 -7.09 11.26 5.87
C VAL A 110 -7.43 10.62 4.52
N ALA A 111 -7.85 9.35 4.51
CA ALA A 111 -8.21 8.65 3.27
C ALA A 111 -9.45 9.27 2.59
N ILE A 112 -10.48 9.61 3.35
CA ILE A 112 -11.70 10.23 2.81
C ILE A 112 -11.40 11.63 2.27
N VAL A 113 -10.68 12.45 3.03
CA VAL A 113 -10.27 13.79 2.58
C VAL A 113 -9.34 13.70 1.38
N GLY A 114 -8.35 12.81 1.42
CA GLY A 114 -7.40 12.56 0.32
C GLY A 114 -8.13 12.09 -0.94
N MET A 115 -9.07 11.15 -0.82
CA MET A 115 -9.91 10.70 -1.93
C MET A 115 -10.65 11.87 -2.58
N ALA A 116 -11.32 12.71 -1.78
CA ALA A 116 -12.06 13.85 -2.31
C ALA A 116 -11.15 14.86 -3.03
N LEU A 117 -9.98 15.18 -2.44
CA LEU A 117 -9.00 16.08 -3.04
C LEU A 117 -8.43 15.50 -4.34
N LEU A 118 -8.05 14.23 -4.36
CA LEU A 118 -7.47 13.59 -5.54
C LEU A 118 -8.48 13.45 -6.68
N LEU A 119 -9.75 13.19 -6.38
CA LEU A 119 -10.82 13.20 -7.38
C LEU A 119 -11.01 14.58 -8.01
N MET A 120 -10.88 15.67 -7.23
CA MET A 120 -10.93 17.04 -7.76
C MET A 120 -9.69 17.37 -8.62
N LEU A 121 -8.54 16.75 -8.31
CA LEU A 121 -7.26 17.04 -8.95
C LEU A 121 -6.89 16.06 -10.06
N VAL A 122 -7.75 15.09 -10.42
CA VAL A 122 -7.40 14.05 -11.40
C VAL A 122 -6.93 14.63 -12.74
N HIS A 123 -7.65 15.60 -13.29
CA HIS A 123 -7.28 16.25 -14.56
C HIS A 123 -5.97 17.06 -14.47
N PRO A 124 -5.76 17.94 -13.48
CA PRO A 124 -4.46 18.57 -13.24
C PRO A 124 -3.30 17.58 -13.12
N ILE A 125 -3.48 16.48 -12.37
CA ILE A 125 -2.45 15.45 -12.19
C ILE A 125 -2.07 14.83 -13.54
N VAL A 126 -3.05 14.41 -14.34
CA VAL A 126 -2.80 13.79 -15.66
C VAL A 126 -2.12 14.78 -16.61
N SER A 127 -2.44 16.08 -16.53
CA SER A 127 -1.80 17.13 -17.31
C SER A 127 -0.34 17.33 -16.92
N VAL A 128 -0.01 17.38 -15.63
CA VAL A 128 1.36 17.52 -15.11
C VAL A 128 2.24 16.34 -15.53
N MET A 129 1.67 15.14 -15.62
CA MET A 129 2.40 13.94 -16.08
C MET A 129 2.72 13.95 -17.57
N SER A 130 2.29 14.97 -18.32
CA SER A 130 2.49 15.05 -19.78
C SER A 130 2.01 13.79 -20.50
N THR A 131 0.87 13.26 -20.06
CA THR A 131 0.28 12.03 -20.61
C THR A 131 -0.03 12.24 -22.12
N PRO A 132 0.37 11.29 -22.99
CA PRO A 132 0.03 11.36 -24.42
C PRO A 132 -1.48 11.48 -24.65
N ALA A 133 -1.89 12.27 -25.64
CA ALA A 133 -3.30 12.61 -25.87
C ALA A 133 -4.23 11.38 -25.99
N GLU A 134 -3.73 10.31 -26.61
CA GLU A 134 -4.46 9.06 -26.81
C GLU A 134 -4.66 8.29 -25.49
N ALA A 135 -3.81 8.50 -24.49
CA ALA A 135 -3.86 7.82 -23.20
C ALA A 135 -4.59 8.64 -22.10
N VAL A 136 -4.84 9.93 -22.31
CA VAL A 136 -5.43 10.83 -21.30
C VAL A 136 -6.73 10.28 -20.72
N ASN A 137 -7.68 9.92 -21.58
CA ASN A 137 -9.00 9.43 -21.14
C ASN A 137 -8.89 8.12 -20.34
N GLY A 138 -8.02 7.20 -20.77
CA GLY A 138 -7.74 5.95 -20.08
C GLY A 138 -7.09 6.21 -18.70
N THR A 139 -6.13 7.12 -18.63
CA THR A 139 -5.46 7.50 -17.36
C THR A 139 -6.42 8.16 -16.38
N VAL A 140 -7.27 9.08 -16.85
CA VAL A 140 -8.30 9.72 -16.01
C VAL A 140 -9.27 8.68 -15.46
N THR A 141 -9.73 7.75 -16.29
CA THR A 141 -10.65 6.68 -15.86
C THR A 141 -9.98 5.76 -14.84
N TYR A 142 -8.75 5.32 -15.12
CA TYR A 142 -7.95 4.50 -14.21
C TYR A 142 -7.78 5.16 -12.85
N LEU A 143 -7.29 6.40 -12.83
CA LEU A 143 -7.04 7.15 -11.60
C LEU A 143 -8.33 7.45 -10.82
N THR A 144 -9.42 7.77 -11.51
CA THR A 144 -10.71 8.02 -10.85
C THR A 144 -11.17 6.80 -10.06
N ILE A 145 -11.10 5.62 -10.66
CA ILE A 145 -11.48 4.36 -9.98
C ILE A 145 -10.52 4.05 -8.82
N CYS A 146 -9.21 4.19 -9.04
CA CYS A 146 -8.22 3.97 -8.00
C CYS A 146 -8.34 4.97 -6.85
N PHE A 147 -8.65 6.23 -7.12
CA PHE A 147 -8.85 7.26 -6.08
C PHE A 147 -10.08 6.95 -5.22
N ILE A 148 -11.17 6.44 -5.82
CA ILE A 148 -12.32 5.91 -5.06
C ILE A 148 -11.87 4.72 -4.19
N GLY A 149 -10.88 3.95 -4.63
CA GLY A 149 -10.29 2.83 -3.90
C GLY A 149 -9.34 3.21 -2.75
N ILE A 150 -8.92 4.47 -2.62
CA ILE A 150 -7.95 4.92 -1.59
C ILE A 150 -8.35 4.53 -0.17
N PRO A 151 -9.62 4.59 0.27
CA PRO A 151 -10.00 4.10 1.59
C PRO A 151 -9.65 2.63 1.84
N PHE A 152 -9.80 1.77 0.83
CA PHE A 152 -9.44 0.35 0.94
C PHE A 152 -7.93 0.14 0.96
N ILE A 153 -7.19 0.85 0.10
CA ILE A 153 -5.73 0.83 0.08
C ILE A 153 -5.17 1.29 1.43
N THR A 154 -5.71 2.38 1.96
CA THR A 154 -5.32 2.91 3.27
C THR A 154 -5.67 1.92 4.38
N ALA A 155 -6.87 1.34 4.39
CA ALA A 155 -7.30 0.35 5.37
C ALA A 155 -6.38 -0.87 5.38
N TYR A 156 -6.01 -1.41 4.22
CA TYR A 156 -5.04 -2.50 4.12
C TYR A 156 -3.69 -2.11 4.75
N ASN A 157 -3.16 -0.93 4.41
CA ASN A 157 -1.84 -0.49 4.88
C ASN A 157 -1.81 -0.23 6.39
N ILE A 158 -2.87 0.36 6.97
CA ILE A 158 -2.95 0.55 8.42
C ILE A 158 -3.14 -0.77 9.18
N ILE A 159 -3.96 -1.70 8.66
CA ILE A 159 -4.08 -3.04 9.24
C ILE A 159 -2.72 -3.73 9.24
N SER A 160 -2.00 -3.69 8.12
CA SER A 160 -0.66 -4.25 8.01
C SER A 160 0.32 -3.58 8.98
N ALA A 161 0.26 -2.26 9.14
CA ALA A 161 1.07 -1.50 10.10
C ALA A 161 0.77 -1.88 11.55
N ILE A 162 -0.51 -2.09 11.89
CA ILE A 162 -0.95 -2.55 13.22
C ILE A 162 -0.36 -3.94 13.52
N PHE A 163 -0.51 -4.91 12.60
CA PHE A 163 0.06 -6.24 12.78
C PHE A 163 1.58 -6.22 12.92
N ARG A 164 2.27 -5.44 12.08
CA ARG A 164 3.72 -5.25 12.20
C ARG A 164 4.12 -4.64 13.54
N GLY A 165 3.38 -3.64 14.00
CA GLY A 165 3.58 -3.05 15.32
C GLY A 165 3.37 -4.04 16.47
N MET A 166 2.51 -5.03 16.31
CA MET A 166 2.30 -6.14 17.26
C MET A 166 3.34 -7.26 17.14
N GLY A 167 4.32 -7.13 16.23
CA GLY A 167 5.36 -8.15 16.02
C GLY A 167 4.95 -9.27 15.05
N ASP A 168 3.80 -9.17 14.40
CA ASP A 168 3.31 -10.13 13.41
C ASP A 168 3.51 -9.60 11.98
N SER A 169 4.58 -10.05 11.31
CA SER A 169 4.83 -9.75 9.90
C SER A 169 4.24 -10.79 8.93
N LYS A 170 3.78 -11.94 9.45
CA LYS A 170 3.24 -13.03 8.62
C LYS A 170 1.81 -12.76 8.19
N SER A 171 0.96 -12.25 9.08
CA SER A 171 -0.44 -11.99 8.73
C SER A 171 -0.58 -10.99 7.58
N PRO A 172 0.11 -9.84 7.55
CA PRO A 172 0.13 -8.95 6.38
C PRO A 172 0.60 -9.65 5.10
N MET A 173 1.59 -10.54 5.18
CA MET A 173 2.04 -11.32 4.03
C MET A 173 0.91 -12.20 3.45
N TYR A 174 0.13 -12.87 4.29
CA TYR A 174 -1.01 -13.65 3.80
C TYR A 174 -2.11 -12.78 3.19
N PHE A 175 -2.35 -11.59 3.75
CA PHE A 175 -3.35 -10.66 3.21
C PHE A 175 -2.95 -10.17 1.81
N ILE A 176 -1.66 -9.89 1.56
CA ILE A 176 -1.20 -9.48 0.24
C ILE A 176 -1.20 -10.65 -0.77
N VAL A 177 -0.92 -11.88 -0.33
CA VAL A 177 -1.08 -13.07 -1.19
C VAL A 177 -2.51 -13.17 -1.70
N VAL A 178 -3.50 -13.00 -0.82
CA VAL A 178 -4.92 -13.01 -1.20
C VAL A 178 -5.22 -11.88 -2.19
N ALA A 179 -4.74 -10.65 -1.91
CA ALA A 179 -4.91 -9.52 -2.82
C ALA A 179 -4.28 -9.78 -4.19
N CYS A 180 -3.06 -10.33 -4.24
CA CYS A 180 -2.35 -10.62 -5.47
C CYS A 180 -3.10 -11.66 -6.33
N ILE A 181 -3.54 -12.75 -5.73
CA ILE A 181 -4.32 -13.78 -6.44
C ILE A 181 -5.64 -13.20 -6.95
N ALA A 182 -6.37 -12.47 -6.11
CA ALA A 182 -7.63 -11.84 -6.48
C ALA A 182 -7.43 -10.82 -7.60
N ASN A 183 -6.38 -9.98 -7.53
CA ASN A 183 -6.06 -8.99 -8.56
C ASN A 183 -5.83 -9.67 -9.92
N ILE A 184 -4.92 -10.66 -10.00
CA ILE A 184 -4.62 -11.36 -11.26
C ILE A 184 -5.90 -11.99 -11.86
N VAL A 185 -6.72 -12.66 -11.05
CA VAL A 185 -7.98 -13.27 -11.50
C VAL A 185 -8.95 -12.20 -12.03
N LEU A 186 -9.10 -11.09 -11.29
CA LEU A 186 -9.99 -10.00 -11.67
C LEU A 186 -9.50 -9.26 -12.92
N ASP A 187 -8.19 -9.13 -13.11
CA ASP A 187 -7.61 -8.52 -14.30
C ASP A 187 -7.90 -9.33 -15.55
N TYR A 188 -7.71 -10.65 -15.51
CA TYR A 188 -8.12 -11.52 -16.64
C TYR A 188 -9.62 -11.46 -16.90
N LEU A 189 -10.44 -11.32 -15.85
CA LEU A 189 -11.89 -11.16 -16.00
C LEU A 189 -12.24 -9.80 -16.63
N PHE A 190 -11.74 -8.70 -16.06
CA PHE A 190 -12.15 -7.35 -16.46
C PHE A 190 -11.48 -6.89 -17.74
N MET A 191 -10.19 -7.14 -17.91
CA MET A 191 -9.46 -6.76 -19.12
C MET A 191 -9.59 -7.83 -20.22
N GLY A 192 -9.50 -9.12 -19.88
CA GLY A 192 -9.57 -10.22 -20.84
C GLY A 192 -10.99 -10.51 -21.33
N ALA A 193 -11.89 -10.89 -20.42
CA ALA A 193 -13.24 -11.34 -20.78
C ALA A 193 -14.20 -10.16 -21.04
N LEU A 194 -14.20 -9.14 -20.17
CA LEU A 194 -15.12 -8.00 -20.27
C LEU A 194 -14.57 -6.83 -21.10
N LYS A 195 -13.28 -6.86 -21.46
CA LYS A 195 -12.60 -5.86 -22.33
C LYS A 195 -12.77 -4.41 -21.85
N LEU A 196 -12.67 -4.20 -20.53
CA LEU A 196 -12.84 -2.89 -19.91
C LEU A 196 -11.58 -2.01 -19.99
N GLY A 197 -10.48 -2.51 -20.57
CA GLY A 197 -9.23 -1.77 -20.72
C GLY A 197 -8.70 -1.20 -19.40
N PRO A 198 -8.26 0.08 -19.36
CA PRO A 198 -7.72 0.71 -18.16
C PRO A 198 -8.69 0.73 -16.96
N ALA A 199 -10.00 0.81 -17.21
CA ALA A 199 -11.01 0.70 -16.16
C ALA A 199 -10.99 -0.69 -15.50
N GLY A 200 -10.77 -1.74 -16.32
CA GLY A 200 -10.65 -3.12 -15.82
C GLY A 200 -9.47 -3.30 -14.87
N ALA A 201 -8.29 -2.79 -15.23
CA ALA A 201 -7.10 -2.82 -14.37
C ALA A 201 -7.35 -2.10 -13.03
N ALA A 202 -7.94 -0.90 -13.08
CA ALA A 202 -8.24 -0.13 -11.88
C ALA A 202 -9.27 -0.82 -10.98
N LEU A 203 -10.30 -1.44 -11.55
CA LEU A 203 -11.29 -2.24 -10.82
C LEU A 203 -10.65 -3.49 -10.20
N GLY A 204 -9.80 -4.20 -10.93
CA GLY A 204 -9.05 -5.35 -10.44
C GLY A 204 -8.24 -4.98 -9.20
N THR A 205 -7.46 -3.92 -9.27
CA THR A 205 -6.66 -3.41 -8.15
C THR A 205 -7.54 -2.98 -6.97
N THR A 206 -8.60 -2.19 -7.21
CA THR A 206 -9.45 -1.65 -6.13
C THR A 206 -10.23 -2.75 -5.42
N ILE A 207 -10.82 -3.68 -6.16
CA ILE A 207 -11.63 -4.78 -5.61
C ILE A 207 -10.74 -5.79 -4.89
N SER A 208 -9.55 -6.11 -5.41
CA SER A 208 -8.61 -7.01 -4.74
C SER A 208 -8.16 -6.46 -3.37
N GLN A 209 -7.92 -5.15 -3.28
CA GLN A 209 -7.62 -4.48 -2.01
C GLN A 209 -8.83 -4.54 -1.05
N ALA A 210 -10.05 -4.33 -1.53
CA ALA A 210 -11.26 -4.47 -0.71
C ALA A 210 -11.42 -5.91 -0.19
N ILE A 211 -11.18 -6.94 -1.01
CA ILE A 211 -11.19 -8.34 -0.61
C ILE A 211 -10.14 -8.59 0.48
N SER A 212 -8.92 -8.10 0.30
CA SER A 212 -7.84 -8.24 1.29
C SER A 212 -8.21 -7.60 2.63
N VAL A 213 -8.83 -6.41 2.62
CA VAL A 213 -9.34 -5.74 3.83
C VAL A 213 -10.41 -6.58 4.50
N LEU A 214 -11.38 -7.12 3.75
CA LEU A 214 -12.42 -7.99 4.30
C LEU A 214 -11.83 -9.23 4.96
N VAL A 215 -10.89 -9.90 4.30
CA VAL A 215 -10.19 -11.08 4.86
C VAL A 215 -9.44 -10.70 6.13
N SER A 216 -8.72 -9.59 6.13
CA SER A 216 -7.96 -9.15 7.31
C SER A 216 -8.86 -8.79 8.49
N VAL A 217 -10.01 -8.14 8.26
CA VAL A 217 -11.01 -7.84 9.30
C VAL A 217 -11.60 -9.13 9.87
N ILE A 218 -11.94 -10.12 9.01
CA ILE A 218 -12.43 -11.44 9.47
C ILE A 218 -11.38 -12.12 10.37
N VAL A 219 -10.11 -12.07 9.98
CA VAL A 219 -9.00 -12.63 10.77
C VAL A 219 -8.87 -11.92 12.12
N ILE A 220 -8.95 -10.58 12.16
CA ILE A 220 -8.89 -9.79 13.39
C ILE A 220 -10.02 -10.20 14.35
N ILE A 221 -11.25 -10.30 13.84
CA ILE A 221 -12.44 -10.66 14.64
C ILE A 221 -12.32 -12.10 15.18
N LYS A 222 -11.94 -13.06 14.33
CA LYS A 222 -11.83 -14.46 14.72
C LYS A 222 -10.72 -14.71 15.74
N ARG A 223 -9.57 -14.07 15.56
CA ARG A 223 -8.40 -14.27 16.42
C ARG A 223 -8.43 -13.40 17.68
N LYS A 224 -9.37 -12.45 17.79
CA LYS A 224 -9.42 -11.45 18.88
C LYS A 224 -8.07 -10.77 19.10
N SER A 225 -7.31 -10.60 18.01
CA SER A 225 -5.92 -10.11 18.04
C SER A 225 -5.81 -8.72 18.64
N VAL A 226 -6.88 -7.93 18.58
CA VAL A 226 -6.93 -6.58 19.15
C VAL A 226 -8.25 -6.43 19.91
N VAL A 227 -8.16 -6.21 21.20
CA VAL A 227 -9.33 -5.90 22.03
C VAL A 227 -9.48 -4.38 22.07
N LEU A 228 -10.43 -3.87 21.30
CA LEU A 228 -10.73 -2.44 21.22
C LEU A 228 -12.02 -2.14 22.00
N SER A 229 -11.99 -1.09 22.80
CA SER A 229 -13.16 -0.49 23.44
C SER A 229 -13.60 0.78 22.68
N LYS A 230 -14.87 1.17 22.80
CA LYS A 230 -15.37 2.43 22.20
C LYS A 230 -14.55 3.67 22.64
N LYS A 231 -13.89 3.60 23.79
CA LYS A 231 -13.04 4.69 24.32
C LYS A 231 -11.74 4.85 23.52
N ASP A 232 -11.22 3.78 22.90
CA ASP A 232 -9.96 3.80 22.17
C ASP A 232 -10.09 4.55 20.83
N PHE A 233 -11.32 4.70 20.30
CA PHE A 233 -11.62 5.49 19.11
C PHE A 233 -11.79 6.99 19.38
N LYS A 234 -11.75 7.44 20.64
CA LYS A 234 -11.72 8.88 20.90
C LYS A 234 -10.41 9.45 20.39
N PRO A 235 -10.44 10.59 19.67
CA PRO A 235 -9.23 11.22 19.16
C PRO A 235 -8.40 11.77 20.33
N TYR A 236 -7.26 11.14 20.58
CA TYR A 236 -6.27 11.61 21.54
C TYR A 236 -5.17 12.37 20.81
N ARG A 237 -5.12 13.69 20.97
CA ARG A 237 -4.16 14.56 20.28
C ARG A 237 -2.71 14.12 20.46
N GLU A 238 -2.34 13.67 21.63
CA GLU A 238 -0.97 13.19 21.90
C GLU A 238 -0.62 11.92 21.11
N VAL A 239 -1.56 10.97 21.01
CA VAL A 239 -1.36 9.71 20.28
C VAL A 239 -1.29 9.99 18.79
N MET A 240 -2.25 10.73 18.26
CA MET A 240 -2.28 11.14 16.84
C MET A 240 -1.06 11.97 16.48
N GLY A 241 -0.68 12.93 17.36
CA GLY A 241 0.51 13.76 17.18
C GLY A 241 1.80 12.93 17.09
N LYS A 242 1.94 11.92 17.94
CA LYS A 242 3.10 11.01 17.91
C LYS A 242 3.15 10.20 16.61
N ILE A 243 2.00 9.65 16.16
CA ILE A 243 1.90 8.90 14.91
C ILE A 243 2.31 9.80 13.73
N LEU A 244 1.79 11.01 13.66
CA LEU A 244 2.09 11.96 12.59
C LEU A 244 3.54 12.47 12.66
N TYR A 245 4.07 12.73 13.85
CA TYR A 245 5.45 13.20 14.05
C TYR A 245 6.48 12.21 13.49
N ILE A 246 6.21 10.92 13.60
CA ILE A 246 7.06 9.87 13.05
C ILE A 246 6.75 9.63 11.57
N GLY A 247 5.46 9.57 11.22
CA GLY A 247 5.02 9.16 9.89
C GLY A 247 5.22 10.23 8.82
N ILE A 248 5.00 11.52 9.13
CA ILE A 248 5.10 12.59 8.13
C ILE A 248 6.52 12.70 7.52
N PRO A 249 7.62 12.73 8.30
CA PRO A 249 8.95 12.78 7.72
C PRO A 249 9.26 11.61 6.79
N ILE A 250 8.82 10.39 7.17
CA ILE A 250 9.02 9.19 6.34
C ILE A 250 8.20 9.30 5.06
N ALA A 251 6.93 9.67 5.15
CA ALA A 251 6.06 9.83 3.98
C ALA A 251 6.59 10.91 3.01
N VAL A 252 7.10 12.02 3.53
CA VAL A 252 7.73 13.08 2.71
C VAL A 252 9.02 12.59 2.06
N GLN A 253 9.87 11.89 2.81
CA GLN A 253 11.10 11.29 2.29
C GLN A 253 10.80 10.34 1.12
N ASP A 254 9.90 9.41 1.34
CA ASP A 254 9.51 8.41 0.34
C ASP A 254 8.84 9.07 -0.88
N GLY A 255 7.98 10.05 -0.65
CA GLY A 255 7.35 10.83 -1.71
C GLY A 255 8.37 11.59 -2.57
N LEU A 256 9.36 12.23 -1.95
CA LEU A 256 10.43 12.97 -2.66
C LEU A 256 11.31 12.01 -3.47
N ILE A 257 11.58 10.81 -2.97
CA ILE A 257 12.31 9.78 -3.72
C ILE A 257 11.53 9.41 -5.00
N GLN A 258 10.22 9.20 -4.90
CA GLN A 258 9.38 8.90 -6.07
C GLN A 258 9.34 10.06 -7.07
N VAL A 259 9.22 11.29 -6.60
CA VAL A 259 9.31 12.50 -7.47
C VAL A 259 10.65 12.55 -8.20
N ALA A 260 11.77 12.25 -7.52
CA ALA A 260 13.08 12.20 -8.15
C ALA A 260 13.15 11.15 -9.26
N PHE A 261 12.62 9.95 -9.05
CA PHE A 261 12.55 8.92 -10.09
C PHE A 261 11.68 9.35 -11.29
N ILE A 262 10.54 9.99 -11.05
CA ILE A 262 9.67 10.52 -12.10
C ILE A 262 10.43 11.56 -12.94
N VAL A 263 11.15 12.48 -12.31
CA VAL A 263 11.95 13.50 -13.00
C VAL A 263 13.08 12.87 -13.84
N ILE A 264 13.78 11.87 -13.30
CA ILE A 264 14.82 11.13 -14.02
C ILE A 264 14.22 10.43 -15.26
N THR A 265 13.07 9.80 -15.12
CA THR A 265 12.35 9.13 -16.21
C THR A 265 11.95 10.14 -17.29
N ILE A 266 11.43 11.32 -16.92
CA ILE A 266 11.09 12.39 -17.86
C ILE A 266 12.32 12.84 -18.65
N ILE A 267 13.46 13.07 -17.98
CA ILE A 267 14.72 13.49 -18.62
C ILE A 267 15.22 12.39 -19.57
N ALA A 268 15.16 11.11 -19.15
CA ALA A 268 15.59 9.99 -19.97
C ALA A 268 14.72 9.86 -21.24
N ASN A 269 13.41 10.02 -21.11
CA ASN A 269 12.47 9.99 -22.23
C ASN A 269 12.76 11.09 -23.26
N GLN A 270 13.19 12.28 -22.81
CA GLN A 270 13.56 13.38 -23.70
C GLN A 270 14.87 13.10 -24.47
N ARG A 271 15.74 12.22 -23.96
CA ARG A 271 17.01 11.85 -24.61
C ARG A 271 16.86 10.74 -25.64
N GLY A 272 15.76 10.02 -25.63
CA GLY A 272 15.41 9.00 -26.61
C GLY A 272 15.21 7.59 -26.02
N LEU A 273 14.79 6.69 -26.89
CA LEU A 273 14.31 5.35 -26.52
C LEU A 273 15.38 4.52 -25.79
N ASN A 274 16.64 4.61 -26.19
CA ASN A 274 17.73 3.83 -25.58
C ASN A 274 18.02 4.26 -24.15
N ASP A 275 18.08 5.58 -23.91
CA ASP A 275 18.31 6.13 -22.56
C ASP A 275 17.11 5.85 -21.65
N ALA A 276 15.89 5.97 -22.15
CA ALA A 276 14.68 5.61 -21.43
C ALA A 276 14.66 4.14 -21.03
N ALA A 277 15.03 3.23 -21.94
CA ALA A 277 15.10 1.81 -21.65
C ALA A 277 16.19 1.48 -20.62
N ALA A 278 17.36 2.12 -20.72
CA ALA A 278 18.45 1.92 -19.75
C ALA A 278 18.05 2.39 -18.35
N VAL A 279 17.43 3.56 -18.22
CA VAL A 279 16.94 4.09 -16.94
C VAL A 279 15.86 3.17 -16.37
N GLY A 280 14.92 2.70 -17.17
CA GLY A 280 13.87 1.77 -16.71
C GLY A 280 14.44 0.45 -16.17
N ILE A 281 15.53 -0.07 -16.74
CA ILE A 281 16.23 -1.27 -16.20
C ILE A 281 16.90 -0.94 -14.87
N VAL A 282 17.61 0.20 -14.81
CA VAL A 282 18.28 0.65 -13.58
C VAL A 282 17.29 0.88 -12.45
N GLU A 283 16.15 1.51 -12.71
CA GLU A 283 15.08 1.69 -11.72
C GLU A 283 14.58 0.37 -11.15
N LYS A 284 14.39 -0.65 -11.97
CA LYS A 284 14.00 -1.99 -11.51
C LYS A 284 15.06 -2.64 -10.62
N ILE A 285 16.34 -2.50 -11.00
CA ILE A 285 17.46 -3.01 -10.19
C ILE A 285 17.52 -2.26 -8.85
N ILE A 286 17.41 -0.94 -8.88
CA ILE A 286 17.41 -0.10 -7.67
C ILE A 286 16.22 -0.48 -6.77
N SER A 287 15.02 -0.60 -7.32
CA SER A 287 13.84 -1.02 -6.55
C SER A 287 14.02 -2.37 -5.88
N PHE A 288 14.74 -3.29 -6.52
CA PHE A 288 15.07 -4.58 -5.94
C PHE A 288 16.15 -4.51 -4.85
N LEU A 289 17.15 -3.61 -5.00
CA LEU A 289 18.22 -3.43 -4.01
C LEU A 289 17.77 -2.66 -2.76
N PHE A 290 16.76 -1.80 -2.89
CA PHE A 290 16.17 -1.05 -1.77
C PHE A 290 15.09 -1.83 -1.01
N LEU A 291 14.80 -3.07 -1.41
CA LEU A 291 13.98 -4.02 -0.66
C LEU A 291 14.76 -4.58 0.55
#